data_7495817d0e866a75bb45b9bfbf201b96
#
_entry.id   7495817d0e866a75bb45b9bfbf201b96
#
_cell.length_a   1.000
_cell.length_b   1.000
_cell.length_c   1.000
_cell.angle_alpha   90.00
_cell.angle_beta   90.00
_cell.angle_gamma   90.00
#
_symmetry.space_group_name_H-M   'P 1'
#
loop_
_entity.id
_entity.type
_entity.pdbx_description
1 polymer ?
#
loop_
_entity_poly.entity_id
_entity_poly.type
_entity_poly.pdbx_seq_one_letter_code
_entity_poly.pdbx_strand_id
1 'polypeptide(L)'
;VRYLANDLGPENIRVNSISAGPIKTVSAKGARDFNSVIGIYEEKAPLHRTTNQKEVGDTAVFLLSDMARGITGENIHVDAGYHIVG
;
A
#
# COMPACT_ATOMS: atom_id res chain seq x y z
N VAL A 1 1.95 -7.18 -12.26
CA VAL A 1 3.24 -6.92 -11.62
C VAL A 1 4.22 -8.05 -11.86
N ARG A 2 3.80 -9.29 -11.61
CA ARG A 2 4.69 -10.45 -11.75
C ARG A 2 5.21 -10.65 -13.17
N TYR A 3 4.34 -10.52 -14.16
CA TYR A 3 4.74 -10.70 -15.57
C TYR A 3 5.71 -9.61 -16.02
N LEU A 4 5.42 -8.34 -15.67
CA LEU A 4 6.31 -7.24 -15.98
C LEU A 4 7.66 -7.37 -15.27
N ALA A 5 7.64 -7.78 -14.00
CA ALA A 5 8.85 -7.98 -13.24
C ALA A 5 9.73 -9.06 -13.88
N ASN A 6 9.11 -10.14 -14.34
CA ASN A 6 9.82 -11.22 -15.00
C ASN A 6 10.39 -10.77 -16.36
N ASP A 7 9.60 -10.01 -17.13
CA ASP A 7 10.00 -9.57 -18.47
C ASP A 7 11.13 -8.54 -18.41
N LEU A 8 11.09 -7.64 -17.44
CA LEU A 8 12.04 -6.53 -17.34
C LEU A 8 13.23 -6.82 -16.42
N GLY A 9 13.17 -7.91 -15.67
CA GLY A 9 14.24 -8.31 -14.76
C GLY A 9 15.59 -8.44 -15.44
N PRO A 10 15.69 -9.10 -16.63
CA PRO A 10 16.96 -9.21 -17.32
C PRO A 10 17.60 -7.87 -17.70
N GLU A 11 16.81 -6.81 -17.76
CA GLU A 11 17.30 -5.44 -18.00
C GLU A 11 17.60 -4.69 -16.69
N ASN A 12 17.53 -5.39 -15.55
CA ASN A 12 17.73 -4.82 -14.23
C ASN A 12 16.70 -3.75 -13.89
N ILE A 13 15.48 -3.94 -14.34
CA ILE A 13 14.34 -3.08 -14.02
C ILE A 13 13.45 -3.82 -13.05
N ARG A 14 13.20 -3.21 -11.89
CA ARG A 14 12.32 -3.76 -10.86
C ARG A 14 10.91 -3.21 -10.99
N VAL A 15 9.93 -4.05 -10.76
CA VAL A 15 8.51 -3.68 -10.84
C VAL A 15 7.82 -4.20 -9.59
N ASN A 16 7.33 -3.30 -8.77
CA ASN A 16 6.59 -3.62 -7.56
C ASN A 16 5.32 -2.81 -7.51
N SER A 17 4.39 -3.20 -6.66
CA SER A 17 3.16 -2.45 -6.46
C SER A 17 2.91 -2.24 -4.97
N ILE A 18 2.09 -1.25 -4.65
CA ILE A 18 1.66 -0.96 -3.30
C ILE A 18 0.13 -1.02 -3.27
N SER A 19 -0.40 -1.82 -2.35
CA SER A 19 -1.83 -1.84 -2.06
C SER A 19 -2.06 -1.03 -0.78
N ALA A 20 -2.56 0.17 -0.94
CA ALA A 20 -2.87 1.03 0.18
C ALA A 20 -4.30 0.79 0.66
N GLY A 21 -4.54 0.95 1.95
CA GLY A 21 -5.88 1.03 2.49
C GLY A 21 -6.50 2.40 2.22
N PRO A 22 -7.70 2.65 2.76
CA PRO A 22 -8.35 3.95 2.58
C PRO A 22 -7.51 5.03 3.29
N ILE A 23 -7.37 6.17 2.62
CA ILE A 23 -6.60 7.30 3.12
C ILE A 23 -7.54 8.49 3.26
N LYS A 24 -7.56 9.12 4.44
CA LYS A 24 -8.35 10.30 4.68
C LYS A 24 -7.76 11.48 3.90
N THR A 25 -8.50 11.97 2.92
CA THR A 25 -8.14 13.17 2.16
C THR A 25 -9.24 14.20 2.33
N VAL A 26 -8.96 15.44 1.97
CA VAL A 26 -9.96 16.51 2.06
C VAL A 26 -11.20 16.16 1.23
N SER A 27 -11.02 15.64 0.02
CA SER A 27 -12.14 15.27 -0.85
C SER A 27 -12.91 14.05 -0.36
N ALA A 28 -12.24 13.10 0.29
CA ALA A 28 -12.87 11.88 0.77
C ALA A 28 -13.62 12.07 2.09
N LYS A 29 -13.23 13.04 2.92
CA LYS A 29 -13.84 13.28 4.24
C LYS A 29 -15.34 13.50 4.22
N GLY A 30 -15.89 14.04 3.12
CA GLY A 30 -17.31 14.30 2.99
C GLY A 30 -18.13 13.09 2.52
N ALA A 31 -17.49 11.99 2.16
CA ALA A 31 -18.20 10.83 1.63
C ALA A 31 -18.70 9.94 2.78
N ARG A 32 -20.00 9.70 2.78
CA ARG A 32 -20.65 8.87 3.81
C ARG A 32 -20.08 7.45 3.85
N ASP A 33 -19.96 6.84 2.68
CA ASP A 33 -19.44 5.47 2.56
C ASP A 33 -17.98 5.38 2.99
N PHE A 34 -17.21 6.44 2.73
CA PHE A 34 -15.81 6.49 3.15
C PHE A 34 -15.68 6.47 4.66
N ASN A 35 -16.51 7.22 5.38
CA ASN A 35 -16.50 7.23 6.84
C ASN A 35 -16.84 5.85 7.41
N SER A 36 -17.74 5.12 6.78
CA SER A 36 -18.07 3.75 7.18
C SER A 36 -16.89 2.80 7.01
N VAL A 37 -16.16 2.94 5.90
CA VAL A 37 -14.96 2.13 5.62
C VAL A 37 -13.87 2.43 6.66
N ILE A 38 -13.66 3.71 6.97
CA ILE A 38 -12.69 4.11 8.01
C ILE A 38 -13.05 3.46 9.35
N GLY A 39 -14.32 3.48 9.74
CA GLY A 39 -14.78 2.85 10.98
C GLY A 39 -14.50 1.36 11.02
N ILE A 40 -14.70 0.66 9.91
CA ILE A 40 -14.41 -0.77 9.81
C ILE A 40 -12.91 -1.02 10.00
N TYR A 41 -12.05 -0.20 9.40
CA TYR A 41 -10.61 -0.34 9.56
C TYR A 41 -10.17 -0.10 11.00
N GLU A 42 -10.72 0.93 11.64
CA GLU A 42 -10.40 1.23 13.04
C GLU A 42 -10.80 0.09 13.98
N GLU A 43 -11.88 -0.62 13.65
CA GLU A 43 -12.35 -1.74 14.45
C GLU A 43 -11.58 -3.02 14.18
N LYS A 44 -11.33 -3.34 12.90
CA LYS A 44 -10.86 -4.67 12.49
C LYS A 44 -9.39 -4.77 12.10
N ALA A 45 -8.79 -3.69 11.63
CA ALA A 45 -7.39 -3.75 11.24
C ALA A 45 -6.52 -4.03 12.47
N PRO A 46 -5.49 -4.88 12.33
CA PRO A 46 -4.60 -5.18 13.46
C PRO A 46 -4.03 -3.94 14.16
N LEU A 47 -3.72 -2.89 13.42
CA LEU A 47 -3.22 -1.65 14.04
C LEU A 47 -4.34 -0.72 14.50
N HIS A 48 -5.61 -1.10 14.25
CA HIS A 48 -6.81 -0.34 14.66
C HIS A 48 -6.79 1.11 14.17
N ARG A 49 -6.32 1.31 12.95
CA ARG A 49 -6.30 2.62 12.31
C ARG A 49 -6.17 2.46 10.81
N THR A 50 -6.41 3.54 10.09
CA THR A 50 -6.05 3.61 8.67
C THR A 50 -4.62 4.11 8.54
N THR A 51 -4.04 3.91 7.36
CA THR A 51 -2.74 4.48 7.02
C THR A 51 -2.92 5.88 6.46
N ASN A 52 -1.84 6.61 6.30
CA ASN A 52 -1.85 7.96 5.74
C ASN A 52 -0.96 8.04 4.49
N GLN A 53 -1.05 9.17 3.80
CA GLN A 53 -0.29 9.39 2.57
C GLN A 53 1.22 9.29 2.80
N LYS A 54 1.71 9.74 3.95
CA LYS A 54 3.13 9.69 4.26
C LYS A 54 3.61 8.25 4.37
N GLU A 55 2.82 7.37 5.00
CA GLU A 55 3.20 5.96 5.15
C GLU A 55 3.31 5.27 3.78
N VAL A 56 2.39 5.56 2.88
CA VAL A 56 2.45 5.03 1.50
C VAL A 56 3.64 5.62 0.76
N GLY A 57 3.87 6.92 0.91
CA GLY A 57 5.01 7.60 0.29
C GLY A 57 6.34 7.07 0.79
N ASP A 58 6.48 6.84 2.09
CA ASP A 58 7.70 6.28 2.68
C ASP A 58 7.99 4.88 2.11
N THR A 59 6.94 4.07 1.93
CA THR A 59 7.08 2.75 1.32
C THR A 59 7.54 2.86 -0.13
N ALA A 60 6.98 3.79 -0.89
CA ALA A 60 7.37 4.03 -2.28
C ALA A 60 8.84 4.46 -2.37
N VAL A 61 9.28 5.37 -1.51
CA VAL A 61 10.68 5.82 -1.47
C VAL A 61 11.61 4.63 -1.19
N PHE A 62 11.26 3.78 -0.24
CA PHE A 62 12.04 2.58 0.04
C PHE A 62 12.14 1.68 -1.19
N LEU A 63 11.00 1.39 -1.83
CA LEU A 63 10.97 0.49 -2.99
C LEU A 63 11.75 1.04 -4.18
N LEU A 64 11.82 2.35 -4.33
CA LEU A 64 12.54 3.00 -5.43
C LEU A 64 14.03 3.22 -5.11
N SER A 65 14.43 2.96 -3.87
CA SER A 65 15.82 3.18 -3.45
C SER A 65 16.68 1.93 -3.65
N ASP A 66 17.99 2.10 -3.54
CA ASP A 66 18.94 1.00 -3.59
C ASP A 66 18.75 0.01 -2.43
N MET A 67 18.12 0.44 -1.35
CA MET A 67 17.82 -0.43 -0.23
C MET A 67 16.89 -1.57 -0.60
N ALA A 68 16.09 -1.40 -1.65
CA ALA A 68 15.16 -2.42 -2.14
C ALA A 68 15.67 -3.09 -3.43
N ARG A 69 16.97 -3.03 -3.70
CA ARG A 69 17.53 -3.51 -4.97
C ARG A 69 17.32 -5.00 -5.25
N GLY A 70 17.04 -5.77 -4.23
CA GLY A 70 16.74 -7.18 -4.38
C GLY A 70 15.25 -7.52 -4.46
N ILE A 71 14.38 -6.50 -4.50
CA ILE A 71 12.93 -6.70 -4.45
C ILE A 71 12.32 -6.39 -5.81
N THR A 72 11.65 -7.37 -6.40
CA THR A 72 10.87 -7.17 -7.62
C THR A 72 9.72 -8.19 -7.64
N GLY A 73 8.65 -7.87 -8.32
CA GLY A 73 7.48 -8.74 -8.42
C GLY A 73 6.62 -8.77 -7.18
N GLU A 74 6.84 -7.87 -6.22
CA GLU A 74 6.12 -7.86 -4.95
C GLU A 74 4.96 -6.87 -4.96
N ASN A 75 3.94 -7.20 -4.18
CA ASN A 75 2.87 -6.29 -3.83
C ASN A 75 2.94 -6.05 -2.33
N ILE A 76 3.23 -4.83 -1.93
CA ILE A 76 3.39 -4.46 -0.52
C ILE A 76 2.09 -3.83 -0.02
N HIS A 77 1.53 -4.40 1.02
CA HIS A 77 0.33 -3.86 1.65
C HIS A 77 0.70 -2.78 2.66
N VAL A 78 0.10 -1.61 2.52
CA VAL A 78 0.22 -0.51 3.48
C VAL A 78 -1.19 -0.17 3.95
N ASP A 79 -1.75 -1.01 4.82
CA ASP A 79 -3.16 -1.00 5.18
C ASP A 79 -3.42 -1.30 6.66
N ALA A 80 -2.42 -1.08 7.50
CA ALA A 80 -2.51 -1.36 8.94
C ALA A 80 -2.80 -2.85 9.25
N GLY A 81 -2.52 -3.73 8.31
CA GLY A 81 -2.68 -5.17 8.46
C GLY A 81 -4.06 -5.69 8.07
N TYR A 82 -4.95 -4.84 7.57
CA TYR A 82 -6.33 -5.25 7.29
C TYR A 82 -6.41 -6.45 6.35
N HIS A 83 -5.51 -6.58 5.39
CA HIS A 83 -5.56 -7.66 4.40
C HIS A 83 -5.44 -9.07 5.01
N ILE A 84 -4.94 -9.20 6.24
CA ILE A 84 -4.81 -10.51 6.88
C ILE A 84 -6.06 -10.93 7.65
N VAL A 85 -7.02 -10.03 7.87
CA VAL A 85 -8.23 -10.29 8.65
C VAL A 85 -9.50 -10.28 7.81
N GLY A 86 -9.39 -9.87 6.56
CA GLY A 86 -10.52 -9.86 5.63
C GLY A 86 -10.85 -11.23 5.13
#